data_aacfb420a0e0c47908319aa7464b9c6d
#
_entry.id   aacfb420a0e0c47908319aa7464b9c6d
#
_cell.length_a   1.000
_cell.length_b   1.000
_cell.length_c   1.000
_cell.angle_alpha   90.00
_cell.angle_beta   90.00
_cell.angle_gamma   90.00
#
_symmetry.space_group_name_H-M   'P 1'
#
loop_
_entity.id
_entity.type
_entity.pdbx_description
1 polymer ?
#
loop_
_entity_poly.entity_id
_entity_poly.type
_entity_poly.pdbx_seq_one_letter_code
_entity_poly.pdbx_strand_id
1 'polypeptide(L)'
;VLGNGQVVLILNPVNLVHREGAPAEAVTVAPVAAAPREPAAAAKAAAPLVMVVDDSLTVRKITGRMLAREGYEFVTAKDGVDALQQLQDVRPAVILLDVEMPRMDGFEFARNVRADEGTRSIPIIMITSRTADKHRNRAIELGVNEYMGKPYQEDQLLALIARDAREP
;
A
#
# COMPACT_ATOMS: atom_id res chain seq x y z
N VAL A 1 -9.90 4.25 46.15
CA VAL A 1 -8.59 3.75 45.75
C VAL A 1 -8.19 4.51 44.51
N LEU A 2 -7.23 5.42 44.67
CA LEU A 2 -6.68 6.32 43.63
C LEU A 2 -5.57 5.59 42.88
N GLY A 3 -5.71 5.44 41.58
CA GLY A 3 -4.66 4.92 40.70
C GLY A 3 -4.14 6.04 39.80
N ASN A 4 -3.07 6.71 40.19
CA ASN A 4 -2.32 7.61 39.35
C ASN A 4 -1.42 6.83 38.39
N GLY A 5 -1.75 6.86 37.09
CA GLY A 5 -0.89 6.33 36.06
C GLY A 5 0.32 7.22 35.79
N GLN A 6 1.41 7.05 36.51
CA GLN A 6 2.73 7.58 36.14
C GLN A 6 3.48 6.55 35.30
N VAL A 7 3.81 6.95 34.05
CA VAL A 7 4.72 6.21 33.20
C VAL A 7 6.13 6.46 33.69
N VAL A 8 6.79 5.42 34.24
CA VAL A 8 8.18 5.46 34.67
C VAL A 8 9.04 5.00 33.49
N LEU A 9 9.80 5.94 32.91
CA LEU A 9 10.89 5.64 31.98
C LEU A 9 12.07 5.05 32.79
N ILE A 10 12.35 3.76 32.57
CA ILE A 10 13.53 3.10 33.13
C ILE A 10 14.70 3.40 32.19
N LEU A 11 15.53 4.37 32.57
CA LEU A 11 16.85 4.61 32.00
C LEU A 11 17.83 3.60 32.62
N ASN A 12 18.44 2.79 31.78
CA ASN A 12 19.44 1.82 32.18
C ASN A 12 20.82 2.52 32.24
N PRO A 13 21.46 2.71 33.43
CA PRO A 13 22.77 3.29 33.53
C PRO A 13 23.82 2.19 33.64
N VAL A 14 24.38 1.75 32.53
CA VAL A 14 25.63 0.96 32.58
C VAL A 14 26.64 1.57 31.63
N ASN A 15 27.65 2.09 32.23
CA ASN A 15 29.06 2.33 31.87
C ASN A 15 29.49 3.78 32.01
N LEU A 16 29.68 4.19 33.27
CA LEU A 16 30.58 5.25 33.62
C LEU A 16 31.90 4.61 34.13
N VAL A 17 32.84 4.40 33.25
CA VAL A 17 34.22 4.09 33.68
C VAL A 17 35.04 5.38 33.65
N HIS A 18 35.38 5.81 34.84
CA HIS A 18 36.38 6.86 35.11
C HIS A 18 37.71 6.50 34.46
N ARG A 19 38.31 7.47 33.78
CA ARG A 19 39.77 7.54 33.61
C ARG A 19 40.21 8.99 33.65
N GLU A 20 40.82 9.36 34.78
CA GLU A 20 41.55 10.58 34.95
C GLU A 20 42.93 10.47 34.28
N GLY A 21 43.44 11.60 33.78
CA GLY A 21 44.90 11.84 33.65
C GLY A 21 45.38 12.27 32.26
N ALA A 22 45.36 13.56 31.97
CA ALA A 22 46.32 14.49 31.33
C ALA A 22 47.32 13.97 30.26
N PRO A 23 47.99 14.86 29.45
CA PRO A 23 47.76 16.25 29.06
C PRO A 23 47.68 16.45 27.52
N ALA A 24 47.42 17.70 27.14
CA ALA A 24 47.29 18.22 25.80
C ALA A 24 48.47 17.95 24.86
N GLU A 25 48.22 17.37 23.69
CA GLU A 25 48.99 17.61 22.49
C GLU A 25 48.03 17.95 21.33
N ALA A 26 48.29 19.11 20.74
CA ALA A 26 47.57 19.64 19.60
C ALA A 26 47.84 18.76 18.38
N VAL A 27 46.81 17.99 17.95
CA VAL A 27 46.83 17.29 16.67
C VAL A 27 46.04 18.12 15.68
N THR A 28 46.76 18.69 14.76
CA THR A 28 46.30 19.38 13.55
C THR A 28 45.30 18.50 12.80
N VAL A 29 44.05 18.93 12.71
CA VAL A 29 43.03 18.23 11.93
C VAL A 29 43.25 18.58 10.46
N ALA A 30 43.87 17.66 9.71
CA ALA A 30 43.83 17.71 8.27
C ALA A 30 42.38 17.44 7.79
N PRO A 31 41.89 18.14 6.75
CA PRO A 31 40.56 17.87 6.22
C PRO A 31 40.55 16.46 5.60
N VAL A 32 39.83 15.55 6.21
CA VAL A 32 39.53 14.25 5.62
C VAL A 32 38.67 14.50 4.38
N ALA A 33 39.31 14.30 3.21
CA ALA A 33 38.61 14.29 1.95
C ALA A 33 37.39 13.36 2.05
N ALA A 34 36.22 13.89 1.73
CA ALA A 34 35.00 13.12 1.62
C ALA A 34 35.24 11.96 0.65
N ALA A 35 35.29 10.76 1.18
CA ALA A 35 35.24 9.55 0.36
C ALA A 35 33.97 9.62 -0.52
N PRO A 36 34.03 9.27 -1.78
CA PRO A 36 32.85 9.18 -2.62
C PRO A 36 31.89 8.22 -1.94
N ARG A 37 30.69 8.73 -1.56
CA ARG A 37 29.57 7.87 -1.19
C ARG A 37 29.32 6.99 -2.41
N GLU A 38 29.63 5.72 -2.29
CA GLU A 38 29.17 4.71 -3.25
C GLU A 38 27.68 4.96 -3.45
N PRO A 39 27.17 5.00 -4.69
CA PRO A 39 25.75 5.07 -4.92
C PRO A 39 25.14 3.88 -4.23
N ALA A 40 24.34 4.18 -3.21
CA ALA A 40 23.56 3.19 -2.46
C ALA A 40 22.99 2.17 -3.42
N ALA A 41 23.22 0.91 -3.07
CA ALA A 41 22.75 -0.28 -3.74
C ALA A 41 21.45 -0.04 -4.52
N ALA A 42 21.43 -0.49 -5.78
CA ALA A 42 20.31 -0.46 -6.68
C ALA A 42 19.00 -0.55 -5.91
N ALA A 43 18.19 0.49 -5.97
CA ALA A 43 16.88 0.53 -5.36
C ALA A 43 16.17 -0.75 -5.80
N LYS A 44 16.01 -1.68 -4.86
CA LYS A 44 15.17 -2.86 -5.03
C LYS A 44 13.85 -2.28 -5.48
N ALA A 45 13.47 -2.52 -6.74
CA ALA A 45 12.26 -1.94 -7.30
C ALA A 45 11.15 -2.15 -6.28
N ALA A 46 10.59 -1.06 -5.77
CA ALA A 46 9.57 -1.13 -4.72
C ALA A 46 8.48 -2.06 -5.21
N ALA A 47 8.07 -3.01 -4.38
CA ALA A 47 7.02 -3.94 -4.74
C ALA A 47 5.77 -3.15 -5.14
N PRO A 48 5.08 -3.53 -6.24
CA PRO A 48 3.89 -2.81 -6.66
C PRO A 48 2.84 -2.78 -5.55
N LEU A 49 2.30 -1.61 -5.27
CA LEU A 49 1.25 -1.43 -4.27
C LEU A 49 -0.11 -1.77 -4.88
N VAL A 50 -0.85 -2.68 -4.27
CA VAL A 50 -2.20 -3.06 -4.68
C VAL A 50 -3.22 -2.56 -3.66
N MET A 51 -4.27 -1.87 -4.10
CA MET A 51 -5.38 -1.46 -3.23
C MET A 51 -6.51 -2.48 -3.32
N VAL A 52 -6.97 -2.99 -2.17
CA VAL A 52 -8.09 -3.94 -2.08
C VAL A 52 -9.29 -3.24 -1.45
N VAL A 53 -10.36 -3.06 -2.24
CA VAL A 53 -11.59 -2.39 -1.81
C VAL A 53 -12.73 -3.41 -1.80
N ASP A 54 -13.15 -3.81 -0.60
CA ASP A 54 -14.21 -4.82 -0.39
C ASP A 54 -14.80 -4.61 1.01
N ASP A 55 -16.11 -4.70 1.20
CA ASP A 55 -16.74 -4.50 2.51
C ASP A 55 -16.49 -5.67 3.47
N SER A 56 -16.24 -6.86 2.94
CA SER A 56 -15.95 -8.06 3.71
C SER A 56 -14.52 -8.05 4.29
N LEU A 57 -14.41 -7.96 5.61
CA LEU A 57 -13.12 -8.07 6.31
C LEU A 57 -12.39 -9.39 5.97
N THR A 58 -13.15 -10.47 5.79
CA THR A 58 -12.61 -11.80 5.47
C THR A 58 -11.96 -11.79 4.08
N VAL A 59 -12.64 -11.23 3.08
CA VAL A 59 -12.11 -11.12 1.72
C VAL A 59 -10.85 -10.26 1.71
N ARG A 60 -10.87 -9.08 2.35
CA ARG A 60 -9.69 -8.21 2.46
C ARG A 60 -8.49 -8.93 3.08
N LYS A 61 -8.71 -9.71 4.16
CA LYS A 61 -7.63 -10.47 4.82
C LYS A 61 -7.08 -11.59 3.94
N ILE A 62 -7.93 -12.35 3.26
CA ILE A 62 -7.52 -13.45 2.38
C ILE A 62 -6.73 -12.90 1.20
N THR A 63 -7.28 -11.90 0.51
CA THR A 63 -6.64 -11.26 -0.65
C THR A 63 -5.31 -10.60 -0.24
N GLY A 64 -5.27 -9.90 0.91
CA GLY A 64 -4.03 -9.30 1.40
C GLY A 64 -2.93 -10.33 1.70
N ARG A 65 -3.29 -11.49 2.29
CA ARG A 65 -2.33 -12.58 2.52
C ARG A 65 -1.81 -13.18 1.21
N MET A 66 -2.69 -13.35 0.24
CA MET A 66 -2.33 -13.82 -1.11
C MET A 66 -1.32 -12.84 -1.75
N LEU A 67 -1.61 -11.55 -1.75
CA LEU A 67 -0.74 -10.52 -2.30
C LEU A 67 0.63 -10.49 -1.59
N ALA A 68 0.65 -10.55 -0.25
CA ALA A 68 1.90 -10.58 0.52
C ALA A 68 2.76 -11.82 0.19
N ARG A 69 2.13 -12.99 0.00
CA ARG A 69 2.82 -14.24 -0.39
C ARG A 69 3.51 -14.09 -1.74
N GLU A 70 2.89 -13.36 -2.67
CA GLU A 70 3.41 -13.12 -4.03
C GLU A 70 4.34 -11.89 -4.10
N GLY A 71 4.64 -11.27 -2.96
CA GLY A 71 5.60 -10.16 -2.87
C GLY A 71 5.05 -8.79 -3.25
N TYR A 72 3.72 -8.62 -3.28
CA TYR A 72 3.08 -7.32 -3.44
C TYR A 72 2.91 -6.61 -2.11
N GLU A 73 3.08 -5.29 -2.12
CA GLU A 73 2.56 -4.45 -1.03
C GLU A 73 1.06 -4.23 -1.24
N PHE A 74 0.31 -4.07 -0.15
CA PHE A 74 -1.12 -3.82 -0.28
C PHE A 74 -1.66 -2.89 0.79
N VAL A 75 -2.71 -2.17 0.43
CA VAL A 75 -3.57 -1.40 1.34
C VAL A 75 -5.00 -1.88 1.18
N THR A 76 -5.80 -1.76 2.22
CA THR A 76 -7.20 -2.21 2.19
C THR A 76 -8.15 -1.09 2.56
N ALA A 77 -9.26 -1.00 1.85
CA ALA A 77 -10.36 -0.09 2.14
C ALA A 77 -11.68 -0.88 2.29
N LYS A 78 -12.53 -0.44 3.20
CA LYS A 78 -13.79 -1.14 3.52
C LYS A 78 -14.97 -0.73 2.64
N ASP A 79 -14.82 0.32 1.87
CA ASP A 79 -15.81 0.84 0.90
C ASP A 79 -15.18 1.91 -0.01
N GLY A 80 -15.96 2.39 -0.96
CA GLY A 80 -15.49 3.39 -1.93
C GLY A 80 -15.11 4.73 -1.32
N VAL A 81 -15.76 5.16 -0.23
CA VAL A 81 -15.42 6.43 0.44
C VAL A 81 -14.06 6.34 1.13
N ASP A 82 -13.82 5.25 1.86
CA ASP A 82 -12.54 4.98 2.51
C ASP A 82 -11.41 4.86 1.47
N ALA A 83 -11.67 4.19 0.34
CA ALA A 83 -10.71 4.06 -0.74
C ALA A 83 -10.35 5.41 -1.39
N LEU A 84 -11.33 6.27 -1.68
CA LEU A 84 -11.06 7.61 -2.22
C LEU A 84 -10.24 8.47 -1.26
N GLN A 85 -10.48 8.34 0.05
CA GLN A 85 -9.73 9.05 1.06
C GLN A 85 -8.26 8.60 1.08
N GLN A 86 -8.00 7.28 1.01
CA GLN A 86 -6.65 6.74 0.96
C GLN A 86 -5.92 7.12 -0.33
N LEU A 87 -6.62 7.23 -1.48
CA LEU A 87 -6.04 7.65 -2.76
C LEU A 87 -5.51 9.09 -2.77
N GLN A 88 -5.80 9.89 -1.74
CA GLN A 88 -5.19 11.21 -1.56
C GLN A 88 -3.72 11.11 -1.15
N ASP A 89 -3.38 10.06 -0.40
CA ASP A 89 -2.04 9.87 0.18
C ASP A 89 -1.22 8.78 -0.52
N VAL A 90 -1.89 7.79 -1.13
CA VAL A 90 -1.23 6.64 -1.78
C VAL A 90 -1.57 6.53 -3.27
N ARG A 91 -0.63 5.98 -4.06
CA ARG A 91 -0.81 5.70 -5.48
C ARG A 91 -0.61 4.21 -5.73
N PRO A 92 -1.69 3.41 -5.70
CA PRO A 92 -1.59 1.98 -6.04
C PRO A 92 -1.32 1.79 -7.53
N ALA A 93 -0.58 0.74 -7.85
CA ALA A 93 -0.36 0.29 -9.22
C ALA A 93 -1.61 -0.37 -9.81
N VAL A 94 -2.47 -0.97 -8.96
CA VAL A 94 -3.73 -1.63 -9.34
C VAL A 94 -4.74 -1.52 -8.20
N ILE A 95 -6.01 -1.36 -8.55
CA ILE A 95 -7.14 -1.39 -7.60
C ILE A 95 -7.97 -2.65 -7.84
N LEU A 96 -8.11 -3.49 -6.81
CA LEU A 96 -9.07 -4.59 -6.77
C LEU A 96 -10.35 -4.09 -6.11
N LEU A 97 -11.47 -4.13 -6.81
CA LEU A 97 -12.69 -3.43 -6.43
C LEU A 97 -13.90 -4.36 -6.41
N ASP A 98 -14.55 -4.49 -5.26
CA ASP A 98 -15.89 -5.09 -5.21
C ASP A 98 -16.97 -4.10 -5.68
N VAL A 99 -18.06 -4.63 -6.20
CA VAL A 99 -19.23 -3.82 -6.62
C VAL A 99 -20.17 -3.56 -5.45
N GLU A 100 -20.40 -4.58 -4.63
CA GLU A 100 -21.44 -4.56 -3.59
C GLU A 100 -20.87 -4.05 -2.26
N MET A 101 -20.82 -2.73 -2.10
CA MET A 101 -20.31 -2.10 -0.88
C MET A 101 -21.30 -1.06 -0.36
N PRO A 102 -21.34 -0.84 0.99
CA PRO A 102 -22.15 0.21 1.58
C PRO A 102 -21.57 1.60 1.28
N ARG A 103 -22.38 2.63 1.41
CA ARG A 103 -22.05 4.06 1.26
C ARG A 103 -21.71 4.49 -0.17
N MET A 104 -20.84 3.78 -0.85
CA MET A 104 -20.43 4.01 -2.23
C MET A 104 -20.17 2.66 -2.90
N ASP A 105 -20.93 2.34 -3.93
CA ASP A 105 -20.76 1.10 -4.70
C ASP A 105 -19.52 1.18 -5.63
N GLY A 106 -19.10 0.02 -6.15
CA GLY A 106 -17.91 -0.05 -7.00
C GLY A 106 -18.05 0.72 -8.31
N PHE A 107 -19.23 0.88 -8.86
CA PHE A 107 -19.44 1.67 -10.08
C PHE A 107 -19.30 3.16 -9.83
N GLU A 108 -19.84 3.64 -8.71
CA GLU A 108 -19.69 5.03 -8.29
C GLU A 108 -18.24 5.36 -7.96
N PHE A 109 -17.56 4.47 -7.26
CA PHE A 109 -16.13 4.58 -6.99
C PHE A 109 -15.30 4.65 -8.28
N ALA A 110 -15.51 3.72 -9.23
CA ALA A 110 -14.81 3.72 -10.51
C ALA A 110 -15.02 5.03 -11.29
N ARG A 111 -16.24 5.58 -11.29
CA ARG A 111 -16.54 6.87 -11.91
C ARG A 111 -15.72 7.99 -11.27
N ASN A 112 -15.65 8.06 -9.94
CA ASN A 112 -14.87 9.07 -9.24
C ASN A 112 -13.36 8.96 -9.54
N VAL A 113 -12.81 7.75 -9.55
CA VAL A 113 -11.40 7.49 -9.91
C VAL A 113 -11.10 7.95 -11.34
N ARG A 114 -12.01 7.73 -12.30
CA ARG A 114 -11.83 8.15 -13.69
C ARG A 114 -12.03 9.65 -13.94
N ALA A 115 -12.77 10.32 -13.06
CA ALA A 115 -12.99 11.78 -13.13
C ALA A 115 -11.81 12.59 -12.60
N ASP A 116 -10.97 12.01 -11.74
CA ASP A 116 -9.81 12.68 -11.16
C ASP A 116 -8.55 12.42 -11.98
N GLU A 117 -7.87 13.49 -12.43
CA GLU A 117 -6.66 13.41 -13.25
C GLU A 117 -5.51 12.65 -12.57
N GLY A 118 -5.42 12.71 -11.25
CA GLY A 118 -4.38 12.04 -10.48
C GLY A 118 -4.58 10.54 -10.35
N THR A 119 -5.80 10.02 -10.53
CA THR A 119 -6.13 8.61 -10.31
C THR A 119 -6.69 7.91 -11.56
N ARG A 120 -7.09 8.66 -12.59
CA ARG A 120 -7.75 8.11 -13.78
C ARG A 120 -6.97 7.05 -14.55
N SER A 121 -5.64 7.07 -14.45
CA SER A 121 -4.75 6.11 -15.11
C SER A 121 -4.59 4.81 -14.33
N ILE A 122 -4.99 4.76 -13.05
CA ILE A 122 -4.80 3.57 -12.22
C ILE A 122 -5.72 2.44 -12.74
N PRO A 123 -5.17 1.26 -13.09
CA PRO A 123 -5.96 0.12 -13.51
C PRO A 123 -6.93 -0.35 -12.42
N ILE A 124 -8.16 -0.67 -12.81
CA ILE A 124 -9.20 -1.19 -11.94
C ILE A 124 -9.59 -2.59 -12.42
N ILE A 125 -9.46 -3.58 -11.52
CA ILE A 125 -9.96 -4.93 -11.69
C ILE A 125 -11.19 -5.07 -10.80
N MET A 126 -12.37 -5.15 -11.40
CA MET A 126 -13.63 -5.30 -10.67
C MET A 126 -13.92 -6.76 -10.39
N ILE A 127 -14.17 -7.10 -9.13
CA ILE A 127 -14.38 -8.48 -8.66
C ILE A 127 -15.73 -8.54 -7.95
N THR A 128 -16.71 -9.28 -8.46
CA THR A 128 -18.07 -9.19 -7.94
C THR A 128 -18.84 -10.50 -8.08
N SER A 129 -19.87 -10.68 -7.24
CA SER A 129 -20.88 -11.74 -7.39
C SER A 129 -21.88 -11.47 -8.52
N ARG A 130 -21.93 -10.24 -9.05
CA ARG A 130 -22.84 -9.85 -10.15
C ARG A 130 -22.19 -10.09 -11.50
N THR A 131 -22.45 -11.25 -12.10
CA THR A 131 -21.84 -11.67 -13.38
C THR A 131 -22.68 -11.35 -14.62
N ALA A 132 -23.87 -10.75 -14.45
CA ALA A 132 -24.74 -10.42 -15.58
C ALA A 132 -24.08 -9.43 -16.55
N ASP A 133 -24.24 -9.66 -17.86
CA ASP A 133 -23.62 -8.87 -18.94
C ASP A 133 -23.88 -7.36 -18.83
N LYS A 134 -25.05 -6.96 -18.35
CA LYS A 134 -25.38 -5.55 -18.14
C LYS A 134 -24.43 -4.85 -17.13
N HIS A 135 -23.98 -5.58 -16.12
CA HIS A 135 -23.04 -5.03 -15.11
C HIS A 135 -21.63 -4.97 -15.67
N ARG A 136 -21.25 -5.98 -16.45
CA ARG A 136 -19.97 -5.99 -17.16
C ARG A 136 -19.87 -4.85 -18.16
N ASN A 137 -20.90 -4.65 -19.00
CA ASN A 137 -20.93 -3.57 -19.97
C ASN A 137 -20.83 -2.20 -19.29
N ARG A 138 -21.57 -2.01 -18.19
CA ARG A 138 -21.48 -0.77 -17.40
C ARG A 138 -20.09 -0.52 -16.82
N ALA A 139 -19.41 -1.58 -16.36
CA ALA A 139 -18.03 -1.46 -15.86
C ALA A 139 -17.08 -1.01 -16.98
N ILE A 140 -17.19 -1.60 -18.15
CA ILE A 140 -16.39 -1.26 -19.33
C ILE A 140 -16.62 0.21 -19.75
N GLU A 141 -17.90 0.65 -19.81
CA GLU A 141 -18.27 2.04 -20.12
C GLU A 141 -17.67 3.05 -19.12
N LEU A 142 -17.48 2.64 -17.86
CA LEU A 142 -16.82 3.44 -16.82
C LEU A 142 -15.30 3.38 -16.88
N GLY A 143 -14.71 2.64 -17.82
CA GLY A 143 -13.26 2.53 -17.98
C GLY A 143 -12.61 1.55 -16.99
N VAL A 144 -13.35 0.56 -16.47
CA VAL A 144 -12.79 -0.55 -15.71
C VAL A 144 -11.99 -1.44 -16.67
N ASN A 145 -10.77 -1.81 -16.29
CA ASN A 145 -9.87 -2.56 -17.15
C ASN A 145 -10.27 -4.03 -17.25
N GLU A 146 -10.64 -4.63 -16.11
CA GLU A 146 -11.04 -6.04 -16.06
C GLU A 146 -12.25 -6.24 -15.16
N TYR A 147 -13.07 -7.24 -15.52
CA TYR A 147 -14.27 -7.62 -14.77
C TYR A 147 -14.29 -9.13 -14.51
N MET A 148 -14.26 -9.52 -13.25
CA MET A 148 -14.14 -10.90 -12.81
C MET A 148 -15.30 -11.28 -11.89
N GLY A 149 -15.88 -12.46 -12.11
CA GLY A 149 -16.95 -13.01 -11.25
C GLY A 149 -16.38 -13.75 -10.05
N LYS A 150 -17.04 -13.62 -8.88
CA LYS A 150 -16.79 -14.49 -7.71
C LYS A 150 -17.57 -15.80 -7.88
N PRO A 151 -17.02 -17.00 -7.58
CA PRO A 151 -15.64 -17.25 -7.14
C PRO A 151 -14.62 -17.15 -8.28
N TYR A 152 -13.45 -16.61 -8.02
CA TYR A 152 -12.34 -16.50 -8.98
C TYR A 152 -11.17 -17.39 -8.57
N GLN A 153 -10.27 -17.68 -9.53
CA GLN A 153 -9.04 -18.40 -9.27
C GLN A 153 -7.92 -17.41 -8.93
N GLU A 154 -7.15 -17.70 -7.87
CA GLU A 154 -6.05 -16.83 -7.42
C GLU A 154 -5.04 -16.58 -8.56
N ASP A 155 -4.67 -17.62 -9.31
CA ASP A 155 -3.71 -17.53 -10.42
C ASP A 155 -4.17 -16.56 -11.52
N GLN A 156 -5.46 -16.55 -11.83
CA GLN A 156 -6.02 -15.62 -12.82
C GLN A 156 -5.95 -14.17 -12.32
N LEU A 157 -6.31 -13.94 -11.05
CA LEU A 157 -6.24 -12.61 -10.46
C LEU A 157 -4.80 -12.10 -10.42
N LEU A 158 -3.86 -12.95 -10.01
CA LEU A 158 -2.44 -12.61 -9.95
C LEU A 158 -1.85 -12.31 -11.34
N ALA A 159 -2.26 -13.04 -12.37
CA ALA A 159 -1.85 -12.76 -13.75
C ALA A 159 -2.33 -11.39 -14.24
N LEU A 160 -3.58 -10.99 -13.90
CA LEU A 160 -4.13 -9.67 -14.22
C LEU A 160 -3.38 -8.57 -13.46
N ILE A 161 -3.15 -8.74 -12.16
CA ILE A 161 -2.38 -7.79 -11.36
C ILE A 161 -0.97 -7.62 -11.93
N ALA A 162 -0.29 -8.71 -12.26
CA ALA A 162 1.07 -8.67 -12.80
C ALA A 162 1.16 -7.96 -14.17
N ARG A 163 0.11 -8.08 -14.99
CA ARG A 163 -0.01 -7.37 -16.26
C ARG A 163 -0.23 -5.88 -16.02
N ASP A 164 -1.25 -5.54 -15.24
CA ASP A 164 -1.70 -4.17 -15.07
C ASP A 164 -0.75 -3.34 -14.17
N ALA A 165 -0.05 -3.97 -13.21
CA ALA A 165 0.94 -3.31 -12.37
C ALA A 165 2.26 -2.95 -13.11
N ARG A 166 2.47 -3.46 -14.34
CA ARG A 166 3.67 -3.20 -15.15
C ARG A 166 3.46 -2.13 -16.22
N GLU A 167 2.22 -1.77 -16.51
CA GLU A 167 1.92 -0.69 -17.47
C GLU A 167 1.78 0.63 -16.68
N PRO A 168 2.73 1.57 -16.85
CA PRO A 168 2.65 2.90 -16.24
C PRO A 168 1.64 3.79 -16.96
#